data_d8e487c27518a249325b15e77c88fe75
#
_entry.id   d8e487c27518a249325b15e77c88fe75
#
_cell.length_a   1.000
_cell.length_b   1.000
_cell.length_c   1.000
_cell.angle_alpha   90.00
_cell.angle_beta   90.00
_cell.angle_gamma   90.00
#
_symmetry.space_group_name_H-M   'P 1'
#
loop_
_entity.id
_entity.type
_entity.pdbx_description
1 polymer ?
#
loop_
_entity_poly.entity_id
_entity_poly.type
_entity_poly.pdbx_seq_one_letter_code
_entity_poly.pdbx_strand_id
1 'polypeptide(L)'
;PIGELFMAGRSSVEVFKKLEINTIGDLAHADVNVITLHLKSHGRMLWNFANGIGDDKIQYEPEEAKGVGNSTTLSEDATTYEEARDVFRELAQSVGSRLKKAGKKAGMVSMEVRYYDFRNMSHQVQLQKPTNDPLILWETACDLFRESWSGEPVRLLGIRTSKLVEENAPEQLTIFDIEFPKEPDEKHKKLNAA
;
A
#
# COMPACT_ATOMS: atom_id res chain seq x y z
N PRO A 1 -14.46 -31.35 -11.13
CA PRO A 1 -14.24 -31.02 -9.71
C PRO A 1 -14.14 -29.50 -9.51
N ILE A 2 -14.60 -28.96 -8.36
CA ILE A 2 -14.58 -27.54 -8.07
C ILE A 2 -13.15 -26.94 -8.03
N GLY A 3 -12.15 -27.74 -7.70
CA GLY A 3 -10.76 -27.32 -7.67
C GLY A 3 -10.12 -27.05 -9.03
N GLU A 4 -10.77 -27.47 -10.11
CA GLU A 4 -10.34 -27.20 -11.49
C GLU A 4 -10.83 -25.84 -12.01
N LEU A 5 -11.72 -25.18 -11.26
CA LEU A 5 -12.19 -23.85 -11.65
C LEU A 5 -11.05 -22.82 -11.54
N PHE A 6 -10.83 -22.08 -12.61
CA PHE A 6 -9.84 -21.00 -12.63
C PHE A 6 -10.06 -20.04 -11.44
N MET A 7 -8.99 -19.65 -10.77
CA MET A 7 -8.98 -18.81 -9.56
C MET A 7 -9.58 -19.44 -8.28
N ALA A 8 -10.09 -20.67 -8.31
CA ALA A 8 -10.51 -21.38 -7.11
C ALA A 8 -9.30 -21.96 -6.36
N GLY A 9 -8.69 -21.18 -5.48
CA GLY A 9 -7.59 -21.62 -4.63
C GLY A 9 -8.04 -22.55 -3.49
N ARG A 10 -7.08 -23.18 -2.79
CA ARG A 10 -7.35 -24.17 -1.71
C ARG A 10 -8.37 -23.67 -0.68
N SER A 11 -8.23 -22.43 -0.20
CA SER A 11 -9.16 -21.87 0.80
C SER A 11 -10.59 -21.72 0.27
N SER A 12 -10.76 -21.31 -0.99
CA SER A 12 -12.10 -21.23 -1.62
C SER A 12 -12.72 -22.62 -1.79
N VAL A 13 -11.91 -23.59 -2.22
CA VAL A 13 -12.34 -25.01 -2.37
C VAL A 13 -12.78 -25.60 -1.03
N GLU A 14 -12.09 -25.32 0.07
CA GLU A 14 -12.49 -25.75 1.40
C GLU A 14 -13.84 -25.14 1.84
N VAL A 15 -14.08 -23.87 1.52
CA VAL A 15 -15.37 -23.23 1.78
C VAL A 15 -16.47 -23.88 0.94
N PHE A 16 -16.23 -24.11 -0.35
CA PHE A 16 -17.20 -24.78 -1.23
C PHE A 16 -17.55 -26.18 -0.74
N LYS A 17 -16.57 -26.97 -0.33
CA LYS A 17 -16.81 -28.31 0.23
C LYS A 17 -17.66 -28.28 1.49
N LYS A 18 -17.49 -27.28 2.38
CA LYS A 18 -18.35 -27.08 3.57
C LYS A 18 -19.78 -26.71 3.20
N LEU A 19 -19.99 -26.15 2.02
CA LEU A 19 -21.32 -25.83 1.46
C LEU A 19 -21.86 -26.95 0.56
N GLU A 20 -21.23 -28.14 0.58
CA GLU A 20 -21.57 -29.30 -0.26
C GLU A 20 -21.44 -29.05 -1.77
N ILE A 21 -20.69 -28.01 -2.17
CA ILE A 21 -20.40 -27.67 -3.56
C ILE A 21 -19.10 -28.39 -3.96
N ASN A 22 -19.21 -29.47 -4.72
CA ASN A 22 -18.07 -30.34 -5.09
C ASN A 22 -17.64 -30.19 -6.54
N THR A 23 -18.52 -29.68 -7.39
CA THR A 23 -18.29 -29.52 -8.82
C THR A 23 -18.50 -28.05 -9.25
N ILE A 24 -17.97 -27.69 -10.42
CA ILE A 24 -18.21 -26.39 -11.05
C ILE A 24 -19.72 -26.21 -11.35
N GLY A 25 -20.40 -27.31 -11.74
CA GLY A 25 -21.84 -27.31 -11.98
C GLY A 25 -22.64 -27.00 -10.69
N ASP A 26 -22.26 -27.60 -9.55
CA ASP A 26 -22.90 -27.29 -8.27
C ASP A 26 -22.78 -25.81 -7.93
N LEU A 27 -21.60 -25.23 -8.16
CA LEU A 27 -21.38 -23.79 -7.94
C LEU A 27 -22.22 -22.94 -8.87
N ALA A 28 -22.33 -23.32 -10.14
CA ALA A 28 -23.13 -22.57 -11.13
C ALA A 28 -24.62 -22.51 -10.75
N HIS A 29 -25.16 -23.56 -10.11
CA HIS A 29 -26.55 -23.63 -9.67
C HIS A 29 -26.77 -23.11 -8.23
N ALA A 30 -25.71 -22.84 -7.48
CA ALA A 30 -25.80 -22.36 -6.11
C ALA A 30 -26.34 -20.92 -6.04
N ASP A 31 -26.99 -20.59 -4.91
CA ASP A 31 -27.38 -19.21 -4.65
C ASP A 31 -26.14 -18.31 -4.48
N VAL A 32 -25.99 -17.36 -5.37
CA VAL A 32 -24.88 -16.42 -5.38
C VAL A 32 -24.80 -15.61 -4.08
N ASN A 33 -25.92 -15.37 -3.39
CA ASN A 33 -25.95 -14.64 -2.13
C ASN A 33 -25.26 -15.45 -1.01
N VAL A 34 -25.51 -16.76 -0.96
CA VAL A 34 -24.83 -17.67 -0.03
C VAL A 34 -23.33 -17.67 -0.30
N ILE A 35 -22.93 -17.80 -1.57
CA ILE A 35 -21.51 -17.77 -1.96
C ILE A 35 -20.85 -16.44 -1.58
N THR A 36 -21.54 -15.32 -1.84
CA THR A 36 -21.02 -13.97 -1.54
C THR A 36 -20.92 -13.72 -0.04
N LEU A 37 -21.79 -14.30 0.78
CA LEU A 37 -21.73 -14.21 2.24
C LEU A 37 -20.40 -14.77 2.77
N HIS A 38 -19.93 -15.89 2.22
CA HIS A 38 -18.71 -16.58 2.67
C HIS A 38 -17.44 -16.07 2.01
N LEU A 39 -17.46 -15.78 0.72
CA LEU A 39 -16.28 -15.43 -0.09
C LEU A 39 -16.29 -13.99 -0.65
N LYS A 40 -17.29 -13.19 -0.29
CA LYS A 40 -17.45 -11.77 -0.70
C LYS A 40 -17.40 -11.62 -2.24
N SER A 41 -16.71 -10.59 -2.73
CA SER A 41 -16.54 -10.32 -4.17
C SER A 41 -15.85 -11.45 -4.92
N HIS A 42 -14.91 -12.13 -4.26
CA HIS A 42 -14.23 -13.31 -4.85
C HIS A 42 -15.21 -14.46 -5.12
N GLY A 43 -16.13 -14.70 -4.21
CA GLY A 43 -17.18 -15.71 -4.39
C GLY A 43 -18.09 -15.40 -5.58
N ARG A 44 -18.49 -14.14 -5.75
CA ARG A 44 -19.27 -13.70 -6.93
C ARG A 44 -18.49 -13.91 -8.23
N MET A 45 -17.20 -13.60 -8.23
CA MET A 45 -16.34 -13.83 -9.39
C MET A 45 -16.27 -15.31 -9.77
N LEU A 46 -16.04 -16.21 -8.80
CA LEU A 46 -16.01 -17.64 -9.03
C LEU A 46 -17.37 -18.20 -9.51
N TRP A 47 -18.48 -17.70 -8.96
CA TRP A 47 -19.82 -18.06 -9.41
C TRP A 47 -20.06 -17.61 -10.87
N ASN A 48 -19.63 -16.41 -11.24
CA ASN A 48 -19.66 -15.94 -12.62
C ASN A 48 -18.88 -16.87 -13.56
N PHE A 49 -17.64 -17.23 -13.18
CA PHE A 49 -16.80 -18.15 -13.97
C PHE A 49 -17.45 -19.52 -14.13
N ALA A 50 -18.09 -20.06 -13.07
CA ALA A 50 -18.82 -21.31 -13.14
C ALA A 50 -20.01 -21.27 -14.12
N ASN A 51 -20.60 -20.09 -14.33
CA ASN A 51 -21.67 -19.84 -15.29
C ASN A 51 -21.18 -19.40 -16.68
N GLY A 52 -19.85 -19.44 -16.93
CA GLY A 52 -19.28 -18.98 -18.20
C GLY A 52 -19.33 -17.46 -18.40
N ILE A 53 -19.55 -16.72 -17.32
CA ILE A 53 -19.56 -15.24 -17.34
C ILE A 53 -18.18 -14.75 -16.99
N GLY A 54 -17.41 -14.29 -17.96
CA GLY A 54 -16.07 -13.73 -17.83
C GLY A 54 -15.96 -12.43 -18.62
N ASP A 55 -14.90 -11.67 -18.34
CA ASP A 55 -14.53 -10.54 -19.19
C ASP A 55 -13.50 -11.03 -20.20
N ASP A 56 -13.97 -11.36 -21.40
CA ASP A 56 -13.13 -11.84 -22.51
C ASP A 56 -12.42 -10.70 -23.27
N LYS A 57 -12.61 -9.46 -22.80
CA LYS A 57 -11.98 -8.30 -23.43
C LYS A 57 -10.52 -8.20 -23.01
N ILE A 58 -9.65 -8.29 -23.99
CA ILE A 58 -8.23 -7.99 -23.79
C ILE A 58 -8.10 -6.48 -23.54
N GLN A 59 -7.61 -6.10 -22.37
CA GLN A 59 -7.27 -4.72 -22.06
C GLN A 59 -5.95 -4.37 -22.74
N TYR A 60 -6.02 -3.51 -23.74
CA TYR A 60 -4.84 -3.05 -24.48
C TYR A 60 -4.10 -1.93 -23.76
N GLU A 61 -4.82 -1.18 -22.92
CA GLU A 61 -4.25 -0.11 -22.12
C GLU A 61 -3.96 -0.62 -20.71
N PRO A 62 -2.72 -0.49 -20.20
CA PRO A 62 -2.42 -0.86 -18.83
C PRO A 62 -3.17 0.04 -17.87
N GLU A 63 -3.79 -0.55 -16.84
CA GLU A 63 -4.38 0.23 -15.75
C GLU A 63 -3.32 1.12 -15.09
N GLU A 64 -3.71 2.33 -14.70
CA GLU A 64 -2.83 3.19 -13.93
C GLU A 64 -2.42 2.54 -12.62
N ALA A 65 -1.13 2.62 -12.30
CA ALA A 65 -0.61 2.08 -11.06
C ALA A 65 -1.25 2.80 -9.85
N LYS A 66 -1.89 2.04 -8.96
CA LYS A 66 -2.51 2.56 -7.73
C LYS A 66 -1.50 2.86 -6.63
N GLY A 67 -0.29 2.36 -6.77
CA GLY A 67 0.79 2.53 -5.81
C GLY A 67 2.12 1.98 -6.33
N VAL A 68 3.20 2.38 -5.67
CA VAL A 68 4.56 1.89 -5.90
C VAL A 68 5.07 1.37 -4.57
N GLY A 69 5.64 0.16 -4.55
CA GLY A 69 6.20 -0.41 -3.34
C GLY A 69 7.41 -1.27 -3.64
N ASN A 70 8.22 -1.49 -2.62
CA ASN A 70 9.30 -2.44 -2.63
C ASN A 70 9.42 -3.08 -1.24
N SER A 71 9.78 -4.36 -1.19
CA SER A 71 10.05 -5.08 0.05
C SER A 71 11.19 -6.06 -0.16
N THR A 72 11.89 -6.38 0.91
CA THR A 72 12.97 -7.35 0.88
C THR A 72 12.88 -8.29 2.07
N THR A 73 13.10 -9.58 1.80
CA THR A 73 13.35 -10.56 2.85
C THR A 73 14.83 -10.50 3.18
N LEU A 74 15.14 -10.32 4.46
CA LEU A 74 16.50 -10.19 4.94
C LEU A 74 17.21 -11.56 4.95
N SER A 75 18.52 -11.57 4.74
CA SER A 75 19.35 -12.78 4.85
C SER A 75 19.44 -13.27 6.29
N GLU A 76 19.49 -12.35 7.23
CA GLU A 76 19.39 -12.56 8.68
C GLU A 76 18.31 -11.65 9.23
N ASP A 77 17.58 -12.12 10.24
CA ASP A 77 16.48 -11.33 10.83
C ASP A 77 17.06 -10.09 11.52
N ALA A 78 16.53 -8.90 11.22
CA ALA A 78 16.91 -7.66 11.89
C ALA A 78 16.44 -7.67 13.34
N THR A 79 17.32 -7.39 14.26
CA THR A 79 17.09 -7.41 15.72
C THR A 79 17.24 -6.03 16.36
N THR A 80 17.71 -5.06 15.60
CA THR A 80 17.90 -3.67 16.03
C THR A 80 17.16 -2.70 15.14
N TYR A 81 16.85 -1.52 15.69
CA TYR A 81 16.25 -0.43 14.92
C TYR A 81 17.19 0.06 13.80
N GLU A 82 18.48 0.11 14.06
CA GLU A 82 19.49 0.58 13.13
C GLU A 82 19.56 -0.30 11.88
N GLU A 83 19.53 -1.63 12.06
CA GLU A 83 19.48 -2.58 10.94
C GLU A 83 18.24 -2.36 10.07
N ALA A 84 17.08 -2.26 10.68
CA ALA A 84 15.83 -2.00 9.96
C ALA A 84 15.84 -0.64 9.24
N ARG A 85 16.38 0.40 9.88
CA ARG A 85 16.51 1.76 9.35
C ARG A 85 17.35 1.80 8.08
N ASP A 86 18.46 1.07 8.04
CA ASP A 86 19.33 1.03 6.86
C ASP A 86 18.65 0.32 5.69
N VAL A 87 17.91 -0.77 5.95
CA VAL A 87 17.07 -1.43 4.94
C VAL A 87 15.99 -0.49 4.41
N PHE A 88 15.29 0.24 5.28
CA PHE A 88 14.30 1.22 4.84
C PHE A 88 14.90 2.31 3.95
N ARG A 89 16.16 2.70 4.16
CA ARG A 89 16.85 3.67 3.31
C ARG A 89 16.98 3.17 1.88
N GLU A 90 17.39 1.94 1.68
CA GLU A 90 17.51 1.33 0.35
C GLU A 90 16.14 1.19 -0.33
N LEU A 91 15.13 0.73 0.43
CA LEU A 91 13.77 0.60 -0.08
C LEU A 91 13.18 1.96 -0.50
N ALA A 92 13.38 3.00 0.30
CA ALA A 92 12.91 4.36 0.01
C ALA A 92 13.57 4.94 -1.24
N GLN A 93 14.89 4.73 -1.41
CA GLN A 93 15.62 5.10 -2.63
C GLN A 93 15.00 4.45 -3.87
N SER A 94 14.74 3.14 -3.81
CA SER A 94 14.12 2.38 -4.89
C SER A 94 12.72 2.92 -5.22
N VAL A 95 11.87 3.09 -4.20
CA VAL A 95 10.48 3.57 -4.37
C VAL A 95 10.46 5.00 -4.90
N GLY A 96 11.24 5.92 -4.31
CA GLY A 96 11.32 7.31 -4.75
C GLY A 96 11.81 7.44 -6.18
N SER A 97 12.82 6.67 -6.58
CA SER A 97 13.33 6.65 -7.95
C SER A 97 12.26 6.18 -8.94
N ARG A 98 11.46 5.17 -8.59
CA ARG A 98 10.37 4.66 -9.43
C ARG A 98 9.21 5.66 -9.52
N LEU A 99 8.88 6.36 -8.44
CA LEU A 99 7.89 7.44 -8.44
C LEU A 99 8.32 8.58 -9.36
N LYS A 100 9.57 9.06 -9.24
CA LYS A 100 10.14 10.09 -10.12
C LYS A 100 10.11 9.67 -11.58
N LYS A 101 10.54 8.43 -11.89
CA LYS A 101 10.50 7.91 -13.26
C LYS A 101 9.07 7.83 -13.83
N ALA A 102 8.08 7.59 -12.97
CA ALA A 102 6.66 7.57 -13.36
C ALA A 102 6.02 8.97 -13.40
N GLY A 103 6.72 10.05 -13.06
CA GLY A 103 6.18 11.41 -12.96
C GLY A 103 5.10 11.54 -11.87
N LYS A 104 5.18 10.75 -10.81
CA LYS A 104 4.17 10.69 -9.76
C LYS A 104 4.75 11.07 -8.40
N LYS A 105 3.88 11.59 -7.52
CA LYS A 105 4.11 11.79 -6.11
C LYS A 105 3.11 10.96 -5.31
N ALA A 106 3.50 10.50 -4.13
CA ALA A 106 2.66 9.69 -3.25
C ALA A 106 2.08 10.51 -2.11
N GLY A 107 0.79 10.43 -1.88
CA GLY A 107 0.09 11.07 -0.76
C GLY A 107 -0.04 10.19 0.48
N MET A 108 0.35 8.91 0.40
CA MET A 108 0.30 7.98 1.52
C MET A 108 1.51 7.05 1.49
N VAL A 109 2.09 6.79 2.65
CA VAL A 109 3.17 5.85 2.87
C VAL A 109 2.70 4.76 3.83
N SER A 110 2.99 3.52 3.50
CA SER A 110 2.79 2.35 4.35
C SER A 110 4.11 1.66 4.59
N MET A 111 4.33 1.22 5.82
CA MET A 111 5.41 0.33 6.21
C MET A 111 4.84 -1.08 6.38
N GLU A 112 5.55 -2.07 5.89
CA GLU A 112 5.22 -3.49 6.02
C GLU A 112 6.35 -4.21 6.74
N VAL A 113 5.99 -5.04 7.71
CA VAL A 113 6.91 -5.87 8.50
C VAL A 113 6.41 -7.29 8.52
N ARG A 114 7.30 -8.24 8.32
CA ARG A 114 7.07 -9.65 8.66
C ARG A 114 8.07 -10.08 9.71
N TYR A 115 7.57 -10.58 10.81
CA TYR A 115 8.37 -11.11 11.90
C TYR A 115 8.96 -12.49 11.57
N TYR A 116 9.88 -12.95 12.41
CA TYR A 116 10.54 -14.26 12.29
C TYR A 116 9.55 -15.44 12.26
N ASP A 117 8.39 -15.29 12.93
CA ASP A 117 7.31 -16.28 13.01
C ASP A 117 6.26 -16.12 11.89
N PHE A 118 6.54 -15.34 10.86
CA PHE A 118 5.68 -15.03 9.71
C PHE A 118 4.42 -14.21 10.01
N ARG A 119 4.24 -13.69 11.23
CA ARG A 119 3.22 -12.67 11.49
C ARG A 119 3.54 -11.42 10.67
N ASN A 120 2.49 -10.85 10.07
CA ASN A 120 2.62 -9.60 9.32
C ASN A 120 2.06 -8.44 10.14
N MET A 121 2.71 -7.31 10.04
CA MET A 121 2.27 -6.03 10.58
C MET A 121 2.42 -4.96 9.49
N SER A 122 1.46 -4.06 9.41
CA SER A 122 1.56 -2.90 8.52
C SER A 122 0.92 -1.69 9.16
N HIS A 123 1.56 -0.54 9.02
CA HIS A 123 1.03 0.76 9.41
C HIS A 123 1.18 1.74 8.27
N GLN A 124 0.28 2.71 8.20
CA GLN A 124 0.29 3.71 7.13
C GLN A 124 -0.06 5.08 7.66
N VAL A 125 0.45 6.10 6.98
CA VAL A 125 0.14 7.49 7.27
C VAL A 125 -0.09 8.27 5.97
N GLN A 126 -1.05 9.17 6.00
CA GLN A 126 -1.26 10.12 4.93
C GLN A 126 -0.30 11.29 5.13
N LEU A 127 0.45 11.62 4.08
CA LEU A 127 1.37 12.74 4.07
C LEU A 127 0.58 14.06 3.95
N GLN A 128 1.08 15.11 4.59
CA GLN A 128 0.50 16.45 4.45
C GLN A 128 0.63 16.96 3.00
N LYS A 129 1.80 16.71 2.37
CA LYS A 129 2.08 17.02 0.97
C LYS A 129 2.53 15.76 0.24
N PRO A 130 2.00 15.47 -0.95
CA PRO A 130 2.48 14.35 -1.75
C PRO A 130 3.96 14.52 -2.10
N THR A 131 4.72 13.42 -2.03
CA THR A 131 6.16 13.45 -2.28
C THR A 131 6.65 12.26 -3.11
N ASN A 132 7.78 12.43 -3.78
CA ASN A 132 8.59 11.39 -4.36
C ASN A 132 10.04 11.45 -3.84
N ASP A 133 10.27 12.24 -2.77
CA ASP A 133 11.57 12.37 -2.14
C ASP A 133 11.88 11.12 -1.30
N PRO A 134 12.96 10.37 -1.62
CA PRO A 134 13.36 9.20 -0.85
C PRO A 134 13.63 9.49 0.63
N LEU A 135 14.10 10.70 0.97
CA LEU A 135 14.37 11.05 2.36
C LEU A 135 13.09 11.09 3.18
N ILE A 136 12.04 11.76 2.67
CA ILE A 136 10.75 11.85 3.35
C ILE A 136 10.10 10.45 3.46
N LEU A 137 10.18 9.63 2.41
CA LEU A 137 9.66 8.26 2.43
C LEU A 137 10.37 7.41 3.49
N TRP A 138 11.69 7.55 3.59
CA TRP A 138 12.52 6.85 4.57
C TRP A 138 12.20 7.28 6.01
N GLU A 139 12.19 8.58 6.29
CA GLU A 139 11.87 9.13 7.62
C GLU A 139 10.48 8.67 8.06
N THR A 140 9.48 8.79 7.17
CA THR A 140 8.11 8.34 7.45
C THR A 140 8.03 6.85 7.77
N ALA A 141 8.73 5.99 7.01
CA ALA A 141 8.75 4.56 7.28
C ALA A 141 9.44 4.23 8.61
N CYS A 142 10.54 4.95 8.93
CA CYS A 142 11.26 4.80 10.19
C CYS A 142 10.41 5.23 11.41
N ASP A 143 9.64 6.29 11.28
CA ASP A 143 8.75 6.75 12.36
C ASP A 143 7.62 5.75 12.60
N LEU A 144 6.96 5.28 11.53
CA LEU A 144 5.95 4.22 11.63
C LEU A 144 6.51 2.95 12.28
N PHE A 145 7.73 2.57 11.92
CA PHE A 145 8.40 1.41 12.51
C PHE A 145 8.70 1.62 14.00
N ARG A 146 9.25 2.77 14.37
CA ARG A 146 9.58 3.11 15.75
C ARG A 146 8.37 3.08 16.67
N GLU A 147 7.21 3.55 16.17
CA GLU A 147 5.97 3.61 16.94
C GLU A 147 5.31 2.22 17.13
N SER A 148 5.54 1.30 16.20
CA SER A 148 4.79 0.04 16.16
C SER A 148 5.62 -1.22 16.42
N TRP A 149 6.95 -1.13 16.32
CA TRP A 149 7.81 -2.29 16.49
C TRP A 149 7.89 -2.74 17.95
N SER A 150 7.66 -4.04 18.18
CA SER A 150 7.66 -4.66 19.50
C SER A 150 9.04 -5.09 20.01
N GLY A 151 10.11 -4.90 19.22
CA GLY A 151 11.46 -5.40 19.55
C GLY A 151 11.72 -6.84 19.11
N GLU A 152 10.74 -7.51 18.49
CA GLU A 152 10.90 -8.88 18.00
C GLU A 152 11.71 -8.90 16.68
N PRO A 153 12.46 -10.00 16.40
CA PRO A 153 13.23 -10.12 15.16
C PRO A 153 12.35 -10.01 13.90
N VAL A 154 12.81 -9.24 12.93
CA VAL A 154 12.10 -8.91 11.69
C VAL A 154 12.75 -9.60 10.50
N ARG A 155 11.98 -10.40 9.76
CA ARG A 155 12.39 -11.16 8.59
C ARG A 155 12.27 -10.40 7.27
N LEU A 156 11.23 -9.55 7.14
CA LEU A 156 10.97 -8.79 5.93
C LEU A 156 10.56 -7.37 6.29
N LEU A 157 11.08 -6.43 5.53
CA LEU A 157 10.73 -5.03 5.57
C LEU A 157 10.25 -4.56 4.20
N GLY A 158 9.26 -3.68 4.20
CA GLY A 158 8.70 -3.10 2.98
C GLY A 158 8.24 -1.65 3.16
N ILE A 159 8.34 -0.89 2.08
CA ILE A 159 7.70 0.42 1.92
C ILE A 159 6.74 0.33 0.74
N ARG A 160 5.52 0.78 0.94
CA ARG A 160 4.51 0.90 -0.09
C ARG A 160 3.94 2.30 -0.09
N THR A 161 3.69 2.83 -1.28
CA THR A 161 3.09 4.14 -1.45
C THR A 161 1.77 4.02 -2.20
N SER A 162 0.83 4.92 -1.92
CA SER A 162 -0.47 5.00 -2.57
C SER A 162 -0.98 6.44 -2.63
N LYS A 163 -2.20 6.64 -3.11
CA LYS A 163 -2.75 7.98 -3.41
C LYS A 163 -1.80 8.76 -4.33
N LEU A 164 -1.43 8.13 -5.45
CA LEU A 164 -0.52 8.73 -6.41
C LEU A 164 -1.20 9.91 -7.10
N VAL A 165 -0.46 11.01 -7.24
CA VAL A 165 -0.85 12.20 -7.98
C VAL A 165 0.25 12.51 -9.01
N GLU A 166 -0.10 13.26 -10.07
CA GLU A 166 0.89 13.74 -11.03
C GLU A 166 1.91 14.65 -10.34
N GLU A 167 3.15 14.60 -10.76
CA GLU A 167 4.24 15.41 -10.18
C GLU A 167 3.93 16.92 -10.25
N ASN A 168 3.26 17.34 -11.33
CA ASN A 168 2.85 18.72 -11.58
C ASN A 168 1.40 19.01 -11.17
N ALA A 169 0.74 18.10 -10.42
CA ALA A 169 -0.62 18.36 -9.93
C ALA A 169 -0.63 19.64 -9.07
N PRO A 170 -1.67 20.49 -9.19
CA PRO A 170 -1.79 21.65 -8.35
C PRO A 170 -1.86 21.24 -6.88
N GLU A 171 -0.99 21.82 -6.05
CA GLU A 171 -1.01 21.58 -4.61
C GLU A 171 -2.18 22.35 -3.99
N GLN A 172 -3.03 21.65 -3.23
CA GLN A 172 -4.04 22.31 -2.43
C GLN A 172 -3.35 22.94 -1.23
N LEU A 173 -3.25 24.27 -1.24
CA LEU A 173 -2.75 25.02 -0.10
C LEU A 173 -3.74 24.92 1.06
N THR A 174 -3.23 24.58 2.23
CA THR A 174 -3.98 24.66 3.48
C THR A 174 -3.82 26.07 4.11
N ILE A 175 -4.71 26.43 5.03
CA ILE A 175 -4.60 27.70 5.77
C ILE A 175 -3.24 27.85 6.49
N PHE A 176 -2.61 26.72 6.84
CA PHE A 176 -1.29 26.70 7.48
C PHE A 176 -0.12 26.91 6.50
N ASP A 177 -0.34 26.77 5.19
CA ASP A 177 0.65 27.05 4.15
C ASP A 177 0.67 28.53 3.74
N ILE A 178 -0.31 29.32 4.20
CA ILE A 178 -0.36 30.76 3.98
C ILE A 178 0.52 31.42 5.05
N GLU A 179 1.78 31.68 4.72
CA GLU A 179 2.58 32.61 5.51
C GLU A 179 1.93 33.99 5.40
N PHE A 180 1.21 34.41 6.45
CA PHE A 180 0.82 35.81 6.57
C PHE A 180 2.10 36.65 6.59
N PRO A 181 2.25 37.68 5.72
CA PRO A 181 3.41 38.55 5.78
C PRO A 181 3.50 39.08 7.20
N LYS A 182 4.59 38.76 7.89
CA LYS A 182 4.89 39.36 9.19
C LYS A 182 4.95 40.85 8.95
N GLU A 183 4.05 41.62 9.62
CA GLU A 183 4.15 43.05 9.62
C GLU A 183 5.60 43.46 10.01
N PRO A 184 6.24 44.37 9.28
CA PRO A 184 7.61 44.79 9.59
C PRO A 184 7.60 45.37 10.99
N ASP A 185 8.37 44.75 11.88
CA ASP A 185 8.52 45.17 13.28
C ASP A 185 8.93 46.62 13.31
N GLU A 186 8.05 47.50 13.80
CA GLU A 186 8.28 48.98 13.86
C GLU A 186 9.52 49.37 14.66
N LYS A 187 10.15 48.43 15.38
CA LYS A 187 11.38 48.59 16.11
C LYS A 187 12.61 48.78 15.22
N HIS A 188 12.61 48.31 13.99
CA HIS A 188 13.74 48.46 13.06
C HIS A 188 13.74 49.79 12.29
N LYS A 189 12.62 50.53 12.28
CA LYS A 189 12.57 51.88 11.64
C LYS A 189 13.21 52.96 12.45
N LYS A 190 13.44 52.75 13.75
CA LYS A 190 14.04 53.81 14.64
C LYS A 190 15.57 53.74 14.73
N LEU A 191 16.22 52.74 14.18
CA LEU A 191 17.70 52.60 14.24
C LEU A 191 18.43 53.19 13.02
N ASN A 192 17.73 53.48 11.92
CA ASN A 192 18.32 54.03 10.69
C ASN A 192 18.06 55.52 10.48
N ALA A 193 17.61 56.25 11.52
CA ALA A 193 17.32 57.69 11.49
C ALA A 193 18.07 58.44 12.58
N ALA A 194 19.30 58.03 12.90
CA ALA A 194 20.22 58.77 13.76
C ALA A 194 21.61 58.87 13.13
#